data_a632c411cddbf2fb40f968641990d600
#
_entry.id   a632c411cddbf2fb40f968641990d600
#
_cell.length_a   1.000
_cell.length_b   1.000
_cell.length_c   1.000
_cell.angle_alpha   90.00
_cell.angle_beta   90.00
_cell.angle_gamma   90.00
#
_symmetry.space_group_name_H-M   'P 1'
#
loop_
_entity.id
_entity.type
_entity.pdbx_description
1 polymer ?
#
loop_
_entity_poly.entity_id
_entity_poly.type
_entity_poly.pdbx_seq_one_letter_code
_entity_poly.pdbx_strand_id
1 'polypeptide(L)'
;YYAEKMGISTLVLNGPQTDRNLAMALGGLTRGVTPIELASAYGVFADQGKHAKPIAILKILDRNGKVLEQSSIKESKVISPASAYTITDMLKGVITRGTGAAANIGRPAAGKTGTTSDYKDAWFVGYTPNLVASVWVGNDNNDSLGGVTGGSLPAQIWRAFMEKAVQSLPNRDFIRPDGLVLDTTSMSLDPSEKPKDGEEKDKNVDPKKEQDKEKDKLTKDTDKNASKNTKDPKEQAVKNNDSKNTLPSTSTPDSGGASAPPPLDKNSL
;
A
#
# COMPACT_ATOMS: atom_id res chain seq x y z
N TYR A 1 8.45 0.98 -11.52
CA TYR A 1 8.70 2.29 -12.15
C TYR A 1 7.76 3.38 -11.61
N TYR A 2 6.43 3.27 -11.80
CA TYR A 2 5.51 4.34 -11.35
C TYR A 2 5.52 4.52 -9.84
N ALA A 3 5.52 3.45 -9.05
CA ALA A 3 5.56 3.53 -7.59
C ALA A 3 6.82 4.27 -7.09
N GLU A 4 7.99 4.00 -7.68
CA GLU A 4 9.23 4.74 -7.39
C GLU A 4 9.09 6.23 -7.75
N LYS A 5 8.54 6.54 -8.93
CA LYS A 5 8.32 7.92 -9.39
C LYS A 5 7.32 8.68 -8.50
N MET A 6 6.40 7.97 -7.88
CA MET A 6 5.45 8.51 -6.89
C MET A 6 6.03 8.60 -5.48
N GLY A 7 7.31 8.26 -5.28
CA GLY A 7 8.02 8.45 -4.02
C GLY A 7 8.01 7.26 -3.07
N ILE A 8 7.60 6.07 -3.50
CA ILE A 8 7.72 4.84 -2.69
C ILE A 8 9.18 4.37 -2.72
N SER A 9 9.90 4.53 -1.61
CA SER A 9 11.32 4.19 -1.50
C SER A 9 11.57 2.81 -0.87
N THR A 10 10.54 2.21 -0.26
CA THR A 10 10.64 0.92 0.44
C THR A 10 10.67 -0.29 -0.49
N LEU A 11 10.48 -0.10 -1.80
CA LEU A 11 10.46 -1.17 -2.80
C LEU A 11 11.77 -1.95 -2.85
N VAL A 12 11.69 -3.28 -2.78
CA VAL A 12 12.81 -4.18 -2.99
C VAL A 12 12.87 -4.57 -4.47
N LEU A 13 13.80 -3.96 -5.21
CA LEU A 13 13.88 -4.13 -6.67
C LEU A 13 14.87 -5.20 -7.12
N ASN A 14 15.75 -5.66 -6.21
CA ASN A 14 16.80 -6.64 -6.49
C ASN A 14 16.88 -7.67 -5.36
N GLY A 15 17.39 -8.87 -5.66
CA GLY A 15 17.56 -9.93 -4.69
C GLY A 15 16.53 -11.07 -4.84
N PRO A 16 16.62 -12.11 -3.99
CA PRO A 16 15.76 -13.30 -4.08
C PRO A 16 14.30 -13.04 -3.74
N GLN A 17 14.01 -12.03 -2.91
CA GLN A 17 12.68 -11.57 -2.58
C GLN A 17 12.49 -10.15 -3.14
N THR A 18 12.01 -10.07 -4.38
CA THR A 18 11.83 -8.80 -5.07
C THR A 18 10.35 -8.47 -5.22
N ASP A 19 10.03 -7.17 -5.15
CA ASP A 19 8.69 -6.64 -5.43
C ASP A 19 8.36 -6.59 -6.94
N ARG A 20 9.28 -7.05 -7.81
CA ARG A 20 9.02 -7.21 -9.25
C ARG A 20 8.22 -8.48 -9.53
N ASN A 21 7.05 -8.57 -8.95
CA ASN A 21 6.14 -9.72 -9.08
C ASN A 21 4.69 -9.27 -9.18
N LEU A 22 3.78 -10.19 -9.48
CA LEU A 22 2.35 -9.88 -9.67
C LEU A 22 1.66 -9.44 -8.37
N ALA A 23 2.13 -9.87 -7.20
CA ALA A 23 1.55 -9.50 -5.92
C ALA A 23 1.66 -7.98 -5.67
N MET A 24 2.68 -7.31 -6.22
CA MET A 24 2.83 -5.86 -6.16
C MET A 24 1.60 -5.11 -6.71
N ALA A 25 0.95 -5.64 -7.75
CA ALA A 25 -0.25 -5.03 -8.32
C ALA A 25 -1.44 -5.02 -7.34
N LEU A 26 -1.45 -5.92 -6.37
CA LEU A 26 -2.44 -6.02 -5.30
C LEU A 26 -1.96 -5.38 -3.99
N GLY A 27 -0.78 -4.75 -3.97
CA GLY A 27 -0.19 -4.13 -2.79
C GLY A 27 0.65 -5.07 -1.92
N GLY A 28 0.92 -6.31 -2.38
CA GLY A 28 1.82 -7.24 -1.71
C GLY A 28 3.28 -6.82 -1.90
N LEU A 29 3.89 -6.21 -0.88
CA LEU A 29 5.26 -5.70 -0.91
C LEU A 29 6.10 -6.36 0.19
N THR A 30 7.37 -6.61 -0.11
CA THR A 30 8.33 -7.26 0.80
C THR A 30 8.53 -6.47 2.09
N ARG A 31 8.60 -5.16 2.02
CA ARG A 31 8.81 -4.25 3.16
C ARG A 31 7.58 -3.40 3.50
N GLY A 32 6.50 -3.52 2.71
CA GLY A 32 5.36 -2.63 2.82
C GLY A 32 5.68 -1.19 2.40
N VAL A 33 4.86 -0.25 2.86
CA VAL A 33 5.02 1.20 2.62
C VAL A 33 4.84 1.96 3.92
N THR A 34 5.43 3.14 4.03
CA THR A 34 5.15 4.04 5.14
C THR A 34 3.90 4.88 4.87
N PRO A 35 3.14 5.31 5.89
CA PRO A 35 1.98 6.18 5.70
C PRO A 35 2.30 7.47 4.95
N ILE A 36 3.46 8.07 5.20
CA ILE A 36 3.86 9.32 4.52
C ILE A 36 4.17 9.09 3.03
N GLU A 37 4.81 7.98 2.69
CA GLU A 37 5.07 7.63 1.28
C GLU A 37 3.77 7.37 0.54
N LEU A 38 2.83 6.66 1.15
CA LEU A 38 1.53 6.38 0.54
C LEU A 38 0.71 7.66 0.36
N ALA A 39 0.67 8.55 1.37
CA ALA A 39 0.02 9.85 1.24
C ALA A 39 0.67 10.69 0.12
N SER A 40 2.00 10.73 0.05
CA SER A 40 2.73 11.43 -1.01
C SER A 40 2.44 10.87 -2.40
N ALA A 41 2.40 9.55 -2.54
CA ALA A 41 2.09 8.88 -3.81
C ALA A 41 0.66 9.20 -4.29
N TYR A 42 -0.32 9.21 -3.39
CA TYR A 42 -1.70 9.58 -3.73
C TYR A 42 -1.86 11.08 -4.00
N GLY A 43 -0.96 11.91 -3.46
CA GLY A 43 -0.85 13.32 -3.79
C GLY A 43 -0.67 13.56 -5.30
N VAL A 44 -0.04 12.63 -6.02
CA VAL A 44 0.13 12.69 -7.48
C VAL A 44 -1.22 12.77 -8.20
N PHE A 45 -2.22 12.04 -7.72
CA PHE A 45 -3.56 12.07 -8.31
C PHE A 45 -4.30 13.38 -7.97
N ALA A 46 -4.13 13.88 -6.74
CA ALA A 46 -4.71 15.16 -6.31
C ALA A 46 -4.11 16.35 -7.07
N ASP A 47 -2.81 16.30 -7.40
CA ASP A 47 -2.04 17.36 -8.07
C ASP A 47 -1.80 17.07 -9.56
N GLN A 48 -2.83 16.59 -10.26
CA GLN A 48 -2.86 16.49 -11.73
C GLN A 48 -1.63 15.74 -12.32
N GLY A 49 -1.14 14.76 -11.61
CA GLY A 49 -0.05 13.89 -12.07
C GLY A 49 1.35 14.32 -11.67
N LYS A 50 1.48 15.33 -10.80
CA LYS A 50 2.76 15.77 -10.26
C LYS A 50 3.01 15.18 -8.88
N HIS A 51 4.26 14.81 -8.64
CA HIS A 51 4.75 14.39 -7.33
C HIS A 51 5.55 15.51 -6.68
N ALA A 52 5.19 15.87 -5.46
CA ALA A 52 5.97 16.74 -4.59
C ALA A 52 6.57 15.93 -3.43
N LYS A 53 7.89 16.03 -3.23
CA LYS A 53 8.53 15.37 -2.10
C LYS A 53 8.06 16.01 -0.78
N PRO A 54 7.65 15.20 0.22
CA PRO A 54 7.25 15.73 1.53
C PRO A 54 8.36 16.55 2.18
N ILE A 55 8.00 17.70 2.74
CA ILE A 55 8.90 18.62 3.45
C ILE A 55 8.41 18.74 4.88
N ALA A 56 9.22 18.33 5.86
CA ALA A 56 8.90 18.45 7.27
C ALA A 56 9.33 19.81 7.85
N ILE A 57 10.45 20.36 7.38
CA ILE A 57 11.00 21.64 7.84
C ILE A 57 10.96 22.62 6.67
N LEU A 58 10.08 23.61 6.76
CA LEU A 58 9.94 24.65 5.73
C LEU A 58 11.01 25.72 5.81
N LYS A 59 11.37 26.13 7.05
CA LYS A 59 12.28 27.23 7.29
C LYS A 59 12.93 27.12 8.66
N ILE A 60 14.22 27.46 8.73
CA ILE A 60 14.99 27.58 9.96
C ILE A 60 15.40 29.04 10.12
N LEU A 61 15.10 29.62 11.27
CA LEU A 61 15.44 30.99 11.60
C LEU A 61 16.46 31.00 12.76
N ASP A 62 17.35 31.99 12.79
CA ASP A 62 18.14 32.30 13.97
C ASP A 62 17.30 33.05 15.01
N ARG A 63 17.91 33.35 16.19
CA ARG A 63 17.27 34.08 17.30
C ARG A 63 16.85 35.50 16.93
N ASN A 64 17.39 36.08 15.85
CA ASN A 64 17.09 37.44 15.37
C ASN A 64 16.07 37.43 14.22
N GLY A 65 15.50 36.25 13.86
CA GLY A 65 14.55 36.10 12.77
C GLY A 65 15.20 36.02 11.37
N LYS A 66 16.54 35.97 11.29
CA LYS A 66 17.23 35.78 10.01
C LYS A 66 17.08 34.35 9.53
N VAL A 67 16.74 34.16 8.27
CA VAL A 67 16.63 32.85 7.63
C VAL A 67 18.00 32.21 7.55
N LEU A 68 18.17 31.05 8.19
CA LEU A 68 19.36 30.20 8.08
C LEU A 68 19.23 29.19 6.95
N GLU A 69 18.03 28.59 6.82
CA GLU A 69 17.72 27.61 5.78
C GLU A 69 16.25 27.74 5.40
N GLN A 70 15.95 27.54 4.12
CA GLN A 70 14.58 27.48 3.61
C GLN A 70 14.46 26.40 2.57
N SER A 71 13.51 25.48 2.78
CA SER A 71 13.18 24.44 1.83
C SER A 71 12.36 25.00 0.68
N SER A 72 12.53 24.44 -0.50
CA SER A 72 11.71 24.71 -1.68
C SER A 72 10.98 23.44 -2.12
N ILE A 73 9.73 23.61 -2.54
CA ILE A 73 8.95 22.51 -3.11
C ILE A 73 9.58 22.12 -4.44
N LYS A 74 9.90 20.82 -4.58
CA LYS A 74 10.39 20.24 -5.83
C LYS A 74 9.32 19.31 -6.37
N GLU A 75 8.72 19.69 -7.48
CA GLU A 75 7.70 18.90 -8.19
C GLU A 75 8.33 18.17 -9.37
N SER A 76 7.82 16.98 -9.67
CA SER A 76 8.15 16.22 -10.88
C SER A 76 6.88 15.65 -11.50
N LYS A 77 6.75 15.72 -12.83
CA LYS A 77 5.64 15.11 -13.55
C LYS A 77 5.84 13.59 -13.59
N VAL A 78 4.86 12.84 -13.10
CA VAL A 78 4.88 11.37 -13.04
C VAL A 78 3.94 10.76 -14.07
N ILE A 79 2.70 11.25 -14.14
CA ILE A 79 1.67 10.82 -15.09
C ILE A 79 1.02 12.04 -15.74
N SER A 80 0.20 11.80 -16.77
CA SER A 80 -0.55 12.88 -17.39
C SER A 80 -1.71 13.36 -16.51
N PRO A 81 -2.15 14.63 -16.62
CA PRO A 81 -3.36 15.10 -15.94
C PRO A 81 -4.60 14.25 -16.28
N ALA A 82 -4.72 13.77 -17.52
CA ALA A 82 -5.79 12.90 -17.96
C ALA A 82 -5.77 11.57 -17.19
N SER A 83 -4.60 10.92 -17.10
CA SER A 83 -4.45 9.67 -16.33
C SER A 83 -4.74 9.89 -14.84
N ALA A 84 -4.24 11.00 -14.25
CA ALA A 84 -4.50 11.33 -12.85
C ALA A 84 -6.00 11.53 -12.58
N TYR A 85 -6.70 12.24 -13.46
CA TYR A 85 -8.12 12.47 -13.33
C TYR A 85 -8.94 11.18 -13.53
N THR A 86 -8.59 10.35 -14.50
CA THR A 86 -9.26 9.06 -14.73
C THR A 86 -9.18 8.15 -13.51
N ILE A 87 -7.98 8.06 -12.89
CA ILE A 87 -7.81 7.31 -11.65
C ILE A 87 -8.62 7.95 -10.51
N THR A 88 -8.59 9.28 -10.38
CA THR A 88 -9.36 10.00 -9.37
C THR A 88 -10.84 9.75 -9.50
N ASP A 89 -11.39 9.74 -10.70
CA ASP A 89 -12.81 9.47 -10.96
C ASP A 89 -13.20 8.05 -10.53
N MET A 90 -12.38 7.05 -10.83
CA MET A 90 -12.57 5.70 -10.32
C MET A 90 -12.51 5.65 -8.79
N LEU A 91 -11.58 6.37 -8.17
CA LEU A 91 -11.39 6.42 -6.72
C LEU A 91 -12.48 7.22 -6.00
N LYS A 92 -13.15 8.17 -6.65
CA LYS A 92 -14.41 8.79 -6.15
C LYS A 92 -15.49 7.71 -5.96
N GLY A 93 -15.56 6.75 -6.88
CA GLY A 93 -16.48 5.61 -6.79
C GLY A 93 -16.28 4.76 -5.54
N VAL A 94 -15.05 4.62 -5.04
CA VAL A 94 -14.76 3.88 -3.80
C VAL A 94 -15.47 4.49 -2.59
N ILE A 95 -15.53 5.82 -2.51
CA ILE A 95 -16.19 6.55 -1.41
C ILE A 95 -17.68 6.65 -1.61
N THR A 96 -18.15 6.85 -2.85
CA THR A 96 -19.58 7.11 -3.10
C THR A 96 -20.43 5.84 -3.12
N ARG A 97 -19.89 4.72 -3.58
CA ARG A 97 -20.62 3.45 -3.79
C ARG A 97 -19.79 2.18 -3.54
N GLY A 98 -18.53 2.32 -3.11
CA GLY A 98 -17.61 1.21 -2.94
C GLY A 98 -17.23 0.93 -1.48
N THR A 99 -16.10 0.27 -1.32
CA THR A 99 -15.59 -0.23 -0.04
C THR A 99 -15.21 0.88 0.95
N GLY A 100 -15.04 2.12 0.50
CA GLY A 100 -14.66 3.27 1.32
C GLY A 100 -15.83 4.17 1.72
N ALA A 101 -17.08 3.72 1.66
CA ALA A 101 -18.26 4.54 1.94
C ALA A 101 -18.24 5.19 3.34
N ALA A 102 -17.60 4.55 4.33
CA ALA A 102 -17.43 5.12 5.67
C ALA A 102 -16.54 6.38 5.71
N ALA A 103 -15.76 6.64 4.65
CA ALA A 103 -14.94 7.85 4.49
C ALA A 103 -15.67 9.03 3.83
N ASN A 104 -16.97 8.94 3.57
CA ASN A 104 -17.71 10.01 2.92
C ASN A 104 -17.84 11.24 3.84
N ILE A 105 -17.26 12.37 3.43
CA ILE A 105 -17.23 13.65 4.16
C ILE A 105 -18.21 14.68 3.58
N GLY A 106 -19.12 14.29 2.68
CA GLY A 106 -20.11 15.18 2.07
C GLY A 106 -19.55 16.22 1.08
N ARG A 107 -18.31 16.02 0.60
CA ARG A 107 -17.66 16.88 -0.41
C ARG A 107 -16.80 16.02 -1.34
N PRO A 108 -16.35 16.56 -2.51
CA PRO A 108 -15.54 15.80 -3.44
C PRO A 108 -14.28 15.21 -2.77
N ALA A 109 -14.22 13.89 -2.76
CA ALA A 109 -13.12 13.12 -2.21
C ALA A 109 -12.95 11.83 -3.00
N ALA A 110 -11.73 11.35 -3.06
CA ALA A 110 -11.35 10.09 -3.68
C ALA A 110 -10.45 9.30 -2.72
N GLY A 111 -10.47 7.97 -2.80
CA GLY A 111 -9.66 7.17 -1.89
C GLY A 111 -9.67 5.69 -2.21
N LYS A 112 -8.87 4.94 -1.44
CA LYS A 112 -8.72 3.49 -1.59
C LYS A 112 -8.57 2.82 -0.23
N THR A 113 -9.26 1.71 -0.07
CA THR A 113 -9.10 0.78 1.06
C THR A 113 -8.01 -0.24 0.77
N GLY A 114 -7.27 -0.66 1.79
CA GLY A 114 -6.37 -1.80 1.76
C GLY A 114 -6.64 -2.71 2.96
N THR A 115 -6.57 -4.02 2.74
CA THR A 115 -6.71 -5.03 3.81
C THR A 115 -5.87 -6.23 3.42
N THR A 116 -4.95 -6.66 4.29
CA THR A 116 -4.22 -7.91 4.09
C THR A 116 -5.12 -9.13 4.33
N SER A 117 -4.79 -10.26 3.69
CA SER A 117 -5.62 -11.48 3.72
C SER A 117 -5.88 -12.00 5.13
N ASP A 118 -4.93 -11.81 6.06
CA ASP A 118 -5.05 -12.27 7.45
C ASP A 118 -5.54 -11.17 8.40
N TYR A 119 -6.04 -10.05 7.88
CA TYR A 119 -6.46 -8.86 8.66
C TYR A 119 -5.37 -8.31 9.57
N LYS A 120 -4.10 -8.35 9.15
CA LYS A 120 -2.97 -7.82 9.92
C LYS A 120 -2.78 -6.33 9.71
N ASP A 121 -3.07 -5.87 8.50
CA ASP A 121 -3.02 -4.46 8.12
C ASP A 121 -4.34 -4.01 7.53
N ALA A 122 -4.83 -2.89 8.00
CA ALA A 122 -5.98 -2.22 7.46
C ALA A 122 -5.61 -0.77 7.10
N TRP A 123 -5.82 -0.39 5.85
CA TRP A 123 -5.42 0.90 5.29
C TRP A 123 -6.60 1.66 4.70
N PHE A 124 -6.58 2.96 4.88
CA PHE A 124 -7.33 3.87 4.05
C PHE A 124 -6.46 5.06 3.67
N VAL A 125 -6.33 5.33 2.38
CA VAL A 125 -5.74 6.55 1.87
C VAL A 125 -6.79 7.29 1.06
N GLY A 126 -6.93 8.58 1.31
CA GLY A 126 -7.90 9.39 0.58
C GLY A 126 -7.46 10.84 0.50
N TYR A 127 -8.06 11.57 -0.41
CA TYR A 127 -7.72 12.93 -0.71
C TYR A 127 -8.92 13.74 -1.21
N THR A 128 -8.82 15.04 -1.00
CA THR A 128 -9.58 16.08 -1.67
C THR A 128 -8.64 16.82 -2.63
N PRO A 129 -9.08 17.77 -3.45
CA PRO A 129 -8.17 18.60 -4.25
C PRO A 129 -7.11 19.36 -3.44
N ASN A 130 -7.31 19.49 -2.12
CA ASN A 130 -6.47 20.35 -1.27
C ASN A 130 -5.60 19.56 -0.28
N LEU A 131 -5.99 18.34 0.11
CA LEU A 131 -5.38 17.63 1.22
C LEU A 131 -5.42 16.12 0.99
N VAL A 132 -4.32 15.45 1.31
CA VAL A 132 -4.19 13.99 1.30
C VAL A 132 -3.93 13.50 2.71
N ALA A 133 -4.57 12.41 3.11
CA ALA A 133 -4.29 11.73 4.36
C ALA A 133 -4.26 10.21 4.15
N SER A 134 -3.41 9.54 4.91
CA SER A 134 -3.27 8.09 4.95
C SER A 134 -3.43 7.61 6.38
N VAL A 135 -4.21 6.56 6.57
CA VAL A 135 -4.46 5.92 7.87
C VAL A 135 -4.09 4.44 7.76
N TRP A 136 -3.25 4.00 8.68
CA TRP A 136 -2.92 2.61 8.90
C TRP A 136 -3.36 2.18 10.29
N VAL A 137 -3.92 0.99 10.37
CA VAL A 137 -4.22 0.29 11.62
C VAL A 137 -3.59 -1.09 11.54
N GLY A 138 -2.80 -1.43 12.52
CA GLY A 138 -2.07 -2.69 12.61
C GLY A 138 -1.55 -2.92 14.02
N ASN A 139 -1.00 -4.12 14.28
CA ASN A 139 -0.32 -4.46 15.51
C ASN A 139 1.19 -4.54 15.30
N ASP A 140 1.98 -4.03 16.25
CA ASP A 140 3.45 -4.02 16.16
C ASP A 140 4.05 -5.44 16.09
N ASN A 141 3.38 -6.42 16.69
CA ASN A 141 3.75 -7.83 16.65
C ASN A 141 3.15 -8.60 15.46
N ASN A 142 2.51 -7.87 14.51
CA ASN A 142 1.89 -8.43 13.33
C ASN A 142 0.74 -9.43 13.61
N ASP A 143 0.04 -9.29 14.74
CA ASP A 143 -1.17 -10.06 15.06
C ASP A 143 -2.36 -9.58 14.23
N SER A 144 -3.35 -10.46 14.05
CA SER A 144 -4.58 -10.14 13.34
C SER A 144 -5.41 -9.08 14.08
N LEU A 145 -6.04 -8.20 13.34
CA LEU A 145 -6.97 -7.17 13.81
C LEU A 145 -8.41 -7.69 14.03
N GLY A 146 -8.62 -9.00 13.97
CA GLY A 146 -9.94 -9.60 14.25
C GLY A 146 -11.05 -9.18 13.27
N GLY A 147 -10.72 -9.03 11.98
CA GLY A 147 -11.69 -8.71 10.93
C GLY A 147 -11.83 -7.21 10.63
N VAL A 148 -10.98 -6.34 11.20
CA VAL A 148 -10.93 -4.91 10.80
C VAL A 148 -10.45 -4.80 9.36
N THR A 149 -11.21 -4.07 8.54
CA THR A 149 -10.88 -3.81 7.14
C THR A 149 -10.57 -2.33 6.92
N GLY A 150 -9.91 -2.01 5.81
CA GLY A 150 -9.63 -0.63 5.42
C GLY A 150 -10.89 0.24 5.24
N GLY A 151 -12.01 -0.37 4.89
CA GLY A 151 -13.31 0.29 4.75
C GLY A 151 -14.06 0.51 6.07
N SER A 152 -13.59 -0.05 7.17
CA SER A 152 -14.17 0.10 8.51
C SER A 152 -13.42 1.17 9.32
N LEU A 153 -12.64 0.79 10.33
CA LEU A 153 -11.98 1.72 11.25
C LEU A 153 -11.04 2.73 10.56
N PRO A 154 -10.12 2.35 9.64
CA PRO A 154 -9.27 3.33 8.97
C PRO A 154 -10.05 4.40 8.19
N ALA A 155 -11.12 4.00 7.48
CA ALA A 155 -11.97 4.93 6.75
C ALA A 155 -12.72 5.91 7.68
N GLN A 156 -13.19 5.44 8.84
CA GLN A 156 -13.83 6.28 9.85
C GLN A 156 -12.84 7.27 10.50
N ILE A 157 -11.62 6.82 10.82
CA ILE A 157 -10.56 7.70 11.35
C ILE A 157 -10.21 8.78 10.31
N TRP A 158 -10.04 8.39 9.05
CA TRP A 158 -9.78 9.32 7.96
C TRP A 158 -10.90 10.36 7.83
N ARG A 159 -12.16 9.90 7.85
CA ARG A 159 -13.33 10.80 7.81
C ARG A 159 -13.31 11.80 8.95
N ALA A 160 -13.17 11.33 10.20
CA ALA A 160 -13.18 12.18 11.39
C ALA A 160 -12.08 13.25 11.36
N PHE A 161 -10.89 12.90 10.83
CA PHE A 161 -9.79 13.82 10.61
C PHE A 161 -10.12 14.82 9.51
N MET A 162 -10.50 14.33 8.33
CA MET A 162 -10.68 15.17 7.14
C MET A 162 -11.86 16.13 7.25
N GLU A 163 -12.98 15.75 7.88
CA GLU A 163 -14.11 16.65 8.13
C GLU A 163 -13.67 17.93 8.83
N LYS A 164 -12.72 17.84 9.78
CA LYS A 164 -12.15 18.99 10.48
C LYS A 164 -11.07 19.69 9.65
N ALA A 165 -10.15 18.93 9.07
CA ALA A 165 -8.99 19.46 8.38
C ALA A 165 -9.34 20.28 7.12
N VAL A 166 -10.45 19.94 6.43
CA VAL A 166 -10.89 20.66 5.23
C VAL A 166 -11.97 21.71 5.49
N GLN A 167 -12.35 21.92 6.73
CA GLN A 167 -13.48 22.80 7.08
C GLN A 167 -13.27 24.24 6.58
N SER A 168 -12.06 24.77 6.71
CA SER A 168 -11.69 26.12 6.26
C SER A 168 -11.24 26.17 4.78
N LEU A 169 -11.13 25.03 4.12
CA LEU A 169 -10.67 24.96 2.75
C LEU A 169 -11.82 25.06 1.74
N PRO A 170 -11.58 25.62 0.55
CA PRO A 170 -12.61 25.72 -0.49
C PRO A 170 -13.19 24.34 -0.86
N ASN A 171 -14.53 24.27 -0.93
CA ASN A 171 -15.19 23.06 -1.43
C ASN A 171 -15.19 23.08 -2.96
N ARG A 172 -14.17 22.46 -3.58
CA ARG A 172 -13.99 22.38 -5.03
C ARG A 172 -13.98 20.93 -5.46
N ASP A 173 -14.41 20.65 -6.70
CA ASP A 173 -14.18 19.33 -7.31
C ASP A 173 -12.80 19.26 -7.93
N PHE A 174 -12.38 18.05 -8.29
CA PHE A 174 -11.14 17.80 -9.01
C PHE A 174 -11.19 18.41 -10.40
N ILE A 175 -10.07 18.95 -10.85
CA ILE A 175 -9.97 19.57 -12.17
C ILE A 175 -9.98 18.50 -13.24
N ARG A 176 -11.03 18.45 -14.04
CA ARG A 176 -11.10 17.60 -15.22
C ARG A 176 -10.37 18.26 -16.38
N PRO A 177 -9.39 17.58 -17.00
CA PRO A 177 -8.72 18.11 -18.19
C PRO A 177 -9.68 18.31 -19.36
N ASP A 178 -9.48 19.39 -20.11
CA ASP A 178 -10.28 19.71 -21.29
C ASP A 178 -10.20 18.59 -22.34
N GLY A 179 -11.32 18.27 -22.96
CA GLY A 179 -11.42 17.24 -23.99
C GLY A 179 -11.33 15.80 -23.47
N LEU A 180 -11.17 15.56 -22.16
CA LEU A 180 -11.16 14.22 -21.62
C LEU A 180 -12.57 13.62 -21.64
N VAL A 181 -12.78 12.57 -22.45
CA VAL A 181 -13.99 11.75 -22.45
C VAL A 181 -13.71 10.53 -21.58
N LEU A 182 -14.51 10.34 -20.52
CA LEU A 182 -14.52 9.11 -19.75
C LEU A 182 -15.59 8.22 -20.37
N ASP A 183 -15.19 7.06 -20.88
CA ASP A 183 -16.12 6.04 -21.32
C ASP A 183 -16.72 5.37 -20.08
N THR A 184 -17.92 5.81 -19.70
CA THR A 184 -18.66 5.22 -18.57
C THR A 184 -19.57 4.07 -19.02
N THR A 185 -19.65 3.81 -20.33
CA THR A 185 -20.57 2.80 -20.89
C THR A 185 -20.10 1.38 -20.58
N SER A 186 -18.78 1.17 -20.41
CA SER A 186 -18.20 -0.12 -20.03
C SER A 186 -18.26 -0.43 -18.52
N MET A 187 -18.74 0.50 -17.69
CA MET A 187 -18.85 0.30 -16.23
C MET A 187 -20.23 -0.16 -15.74
N SER A 188 -21.22 -0.34 -16.63
CA SER A 188 -22.43 -1.06 -16.27
C SER A 188 -22.12 -2.56 -16.27
N LEU A 189 -21.70 -3.09 -15.14
CA LEU A 189 -21.71 -4.52 -14.90
C LEU A 189 -23.16 -4.96 -14.79
N ASP A 190 -23.82 -5.12 -15.93
CA ASP A 190 -25.04 -5.92 -16.04
C ASP A 190 -24.59 -7.39 -16.00
N PRO A 191 -24.95 -8.16 -14.95
CA PRO A 191 -24.57 -9.56 -14.87
C PRO A 191 -25.17 -10.42 -15.98
N SER A 192 -26.07 -9.88 -16.80
CA SER A 192 -26.72 -10.56 -17.90
C SER A 192 -26.03 -10.37 -19.25
N GLU A 193 -25.13 -9.40 -19.41
CA GLU A 193 -24.35 -9.25 -20.64
C GLU A 193 -23.13 -10.20 -20.62
N LYS A 194 -23.27 -11.33 -21.32
CA LYS A 194 -22.13 -12.15 -21.72
C LYS A 194 -21.20 -11.30 -22.62
N PRO A 195 -19.86 -11.40 -22.46
CA PRO A 195 -18.94 -10.73 -23.38
C PRO A 195 -19.27 -11.15 -24.81
N LYS A 196 -19.49 -10.17 -25.66
CA LYS A 196 -19.55 -10.41 -27.11
C LYS A 196 -18.15 -10.80 -27.53
N ASP A 197 -17.96 -12.09 -27.81
CA ASP A 197 -16.74 -12.61 -28.39
C ASP A 197 -16.49 -11.87 -29.71
N GLY A 198 -15.50 -10.97 -29.70
CA GLY A 198 -14.95 -10.43 -30.92
C GLY A 198 -14.33 -11.57 -31.69
N GLU A 199 -14.86 -11.84 -32.90
CA GLU A 199 -14.28 -12.77 -33.85
C GLU A 199 -12.87 -12.29 -34.27
N GLU A 200 -11.87 -12.63 -33.51
CA GLU A 200 -10.50 -12.74 -34.01
C GLU A 200 -10.33 -14.18 -34.49
N LYS A 201 -10.30 -14.34 -35.79
CA LYS A 201 -9.91 -15.58 -36.48
C LYS A 201 -8.44 -15.86 -36.16
N ASP A 202 -8.19 -16.52 -35.09
CA ASP A 202 -6.85 -17.05 -34.84
C ASP A 202 -6.81 -18.53 -35.20
N LYS A 203 -5.82 -18.82 -36.05
CA LYS A 203 -5.63 -20.10 -36.71
C LYS A 203 -5.18 -21.14 -35.69
N ASN A 204 -5.99 -22.18 -35.55
CA ASN A 204 -5.65 -23.57 -35.29
C ASN A 204 -4.26 -23.83 -34.65
N VAL A 205 -4.19 -23.89 -33.33
CA VAL A 205 -3.18 -24.68 -32.63
C VAL A 205 -3.89 -25.65 -31.70
N ASP A 206 -3.83 -26.93 -32.06
CA ASP A 206 -4.43 -28.06 -31.35
C ASP A 206 -3.65 -28.31 -30.05
N PRO A 207 -4.27 -28.15 -28.84
CA PRO A 207 -3.57 -28.29 -27.56
C PRO A 207 -3.14 -29.72 -27.23
N LYS A 208 -3.53 -30.70 -28.03
CA LYS A 208 -3.17 -32.12 -27.80
C LYS A 208 -1.76 -32.49 -28.30
N LYS A 209 -1.11 -31.64 -29.09
CA LYS A 209 0.22 -31.96 -29.63
C LYS A 209 1.40 -31.46 -28.79
N GLU A 210 1.18 -30.61 -27.80
CA GLU A 210 2.26 -30.16 -26.91
C GLU A 210 2.46 -31.04 -25.67
N GLN A 211 1.42 -31.77 -25.22
CA GLN A 211 1.57 -32.67 -24.07
C GLN A 211 2.36 -33.97 -24.39
N ASP A 212 2.40 -34.40 -25.66
CA ASP A 212 3.18 -35.58 -26.05
C ASP A 212 4.67 -35.30 -26.31
N LYS A 213 5.06 -34.03 -26.48
CA LYS A 213 6.49 -33.66 -26.62
C LYS A 213 7.22 -33.44 -25.30
N GLU A 214 6.50 -33.21 -24.22
CA GLU A 214 7.08 -33.03 -22.90
C GLU A 214 7.29 -34.35 -22.16
N LYS A 215 6.48 -35.39 -22.48
CA LYS A 215 6.68 -36.74 -21.92
C LYS A 215 7.88 -37.48 -22.51
N ASP A 216 8.24 -37.23 -23.77
CA ASP A 216 9.40 -37.89 -24.41
C ASP A 216 10.78 -37.27 -24.00
N LYS A 217 10.76 -36.08 -23.38
CA LYS A 217 11.98 -35.48 -22.85
C LYS A 217 12.33 -35.90 -21.42
N LEU A 218 11.32 -36.35 -20.64
CA LEU A 218 11.54 -36.76 -19.25
C LEU A 218 12.02 -38.20 -19.10
N THR A 219 11.90 -39.04 -20.15
CA THR A 219 12.28 -40.46 -20.10
C THR A 219 13.70 -40.73 -20.63
N LYS A 220 14.41 -39.73 -21.17
CA LYS A 220 15.79 -39.91 -21.68
C LYS A 220 16.90 -39.46 -20.74
N ASP A 221 16.61 -38.81 -19.62
CA ASP A 221 17.62 -38.34 -18.68
C ASP A 221 17.72 -39.18 -17.39
N THR A 222 16.97 -40.30 -17.27
CA THR A 222 16.97 -41.16 -16.07
C THR A 222 17.87 -42.40 -16.18
N ASP A 223 18.49 -42.67 -17.35
CA ASP A 223 19.30 -43.92 -17.54
C ASP A 223 20.80 -43.75 -17.53
N LYS A 224 21.35 -42.67 -17.02
CA LYS A 224 22.82 -42.47 -16.99
C LYS A 224 23.48 -42.24 -15.63
N ASN A 225 22.78 -42.50 -14.51
CA ASN A 225 23.48 -42.34 -13.21
C ASN A 225 23.11 -43.44 -12.18
N ALA A 226 23.16 -44.70 -12.63
CA ALA A 226 23.08 -45.86 -11.74
C ALA A 226 24.35 -46.71 -11.90
N SER A 227 25.46 -46.28 -11.28
CA SER A 227 26.55 -47.19 -10.88
C SER A 227 27.61 -46.39 -10.12
N LYS A 228 27.66 -46.57 -8.85
CA LYS A 228 28.78 -46.62 -7.89
C LYS A 228 28.46 -45.88 -6.60
N ASN A 229 28.12 -46.57 -5.58
CA ASN A 229 28.81 -46.80 -4.36
C ASN A 229 27.87 -47.27 -3.24
N THR A 230 27.87 -48.59 -3.07
CA THR A 230 27.49 -49.27 -1.85
C THR A 230 28.55 -49.02 -0.78
N LYS A 231 28.17 -48.56 0.38
CA LYS A 231 28.70 -48.99 1.69
C LYS A 231 27.75 -48.57 2.79
N ASP A 232 27.27 -49.54 3.50
CA ASP A 232 26.32 -49.58 4.58
C ASP A 232 26.92 -49.12 5.95
N PRO A 233 26.12 -49.19 7.04
CA PRO A 233 26.01 -48.13 8.06
C PRO A 233 26.67 -48.52 9.40
N LYS A 234 26.80 -47.59 10.31
CA LYS A 234 26.89 -47.90 11.76
C LYS A 234 26.17 -46.85 12.59
N GLU A 235 25.26 -47.37 13.36
CA GLU A 235 24.62 -46.80 14.55
C GLU A 235 25.62 -46.07 15.45
N GLN A 236 25.21 -44.97 16.00
CA GLN A 236 25.51 -44.64 17.40
C GLN A 236 24.41 -43.72 17.99
N ALA A 237 23.67 -44.31 18.91
CA ALA A 237 22.83 -43.66 19.87
C ALA A 237 23.67 -43.08 21.00
N VAL A 238 23.45 -41.82 21.36
CA VAL A 238 23.87 -41.31 22.69
C VAL A 238 22.86 -40.27 23.20
N LYS A 239 22.05 -40.73 24.14
CA LYS A 239 21.72 -40.19 25.47
C LYS A 239 21.32 -38.70 25.64
N ASN A 240 20.09 -38.56 26.11
CA ASN A 240 19.51 -37.50 26.92
C ASN A 240 20.49 -36.98 28.00
N ASN A 241 20.46 -35.66 28.20
CA ASN A 241 20.77 -35.13 29.52
C ASN A 241 19.82 -33.93 29.81
N ASP A 242 18.94 -34.19 30.78
CA ASP A 242 18.22 -33.19 31.55
C ASP A 242 19.16 -32.25 32.27
N SER A 243 18.89 -30.99 32.20
CA SER A 243 19.37 -30.07 33.24
C SER A 243 18.34 -28.96 33.45
N LYS A 244 17.61 -29.11 34.53
CA LYS A 244 16.89 -28.06 35.26
C LYS A 244 17.78 -26.87 35.46
N ASN A 245 17.28 -25.67 35.15
CA ASN A 245 17.77 -24.51 35.83
C ASN A 245 16.63 -23.55 36.20
N THR A 246 16.54 -23.33 37.48
CA THR A 246 15.60 -22.54 38.26
C THR A 246 15.79 -21.03 38.01
N LEU A 247 14.66 -20.32 38.01
CA LEU A 247 14.56 -18.86 38.09
C LEU A 247 15.12 -18.34 39.44
N PRO A 248 15.63 -17.13 39.48
CA PRO A 248 15.53 -16.30 40.68
C PRO A 248 14.55 -15.14 40.45
N SER A 249 13.61 -15.05 41.37
CA SER A 249 12.79 -13.90 41.66
C SER A 249 13.62 -12.77 42.29
N THR A 250 13.54 -11.52 41.79
CA THR A 250 13.79 -10.35 42.61
C THR A 250 13.01 -9.13 42.15
N SER A 251 12.14 -8.66 43.05
CA SER A 251 11.90 -7.30 43.50
C SER A 251 11.58 -6.18 42.47
N THR A 252 10.37 -5.68 42.59
CA THR A 252 9.90 -4.35 42.18
C THR A 252 10.73 -3.20 42.77
N PRO A 253 10.90 -2.09 42.04
CA PRO A 253 10.95 -0.80 42.68
C PRO A 253 9.86 0.15 42.20
N ASP A 254 9.17 0.64 43.19
CA ASP A 254 8.69 1.97 43.55
C ASP A 254 8.30 2.98 42.45
N SER A 255 7.08 3.47 42.65
CA SER A 255 6.37 4.53 41.95
C SER A 255 7.10 5.89 42.05
N GLY A 256 7.59 6.39 40.89
CA GLY A 256 8.00 7.78 40.72
C GLY A 256 7.00 8.52 39.83
N GLY A 257 6.25 9.46 40.42
CA GLY A 257 5.26 10.29 39.74
C GLY A 257 5.89 11.17 38.65
N ALA A 258 5.40 11.04 37.43
CA ALA A 258 5.67 11.98 36.36
C ALA A 258 4.61 13.10 36.40
N SER A 259 5.05 14.30 36.66
CA SER A 259 4.29 15.53 36.59
C SER A 259 3.88 15.84 35.17
N ALA A 260 2.60 16.22 34.98
CA ALA A 260 2.03 16.64 33.72
C ALA A 260 2.72 17.91 33.15
N PRO A 261 2.87 18.04 31.82
CA PRO A 261 3.38 19.27 31.21
C PRO A 261 2.37 20.42 31.33
N PRO A 262 2.83 21.69 31.37
CA PRO A 262 1.97 22.86 31.51
C PRO A 262 1.13 23.09 30.22
N PRO A 263 -0.05 23.73 30.31
CA PRO A 263 -0.92 24.01 29.16
C PRO A 263 -0.29 25.05 28.24
N LEU A 264 -0.43 24.80 26.92
CA LEU A 264 -0.02 25.71 25.85
C LEU A 264 -0.84 27.00 25.89
N ASP A 265 -0.15 28.12 25.86
CA ASP A 265 -0.70 29.47 25.79
C ASP A 265 -1.44 29.69 24.45
N LYS A 266 -2.69 30.16 24.53
CA LYS A 266 -3.61 30.32 23.39
C LYS A 266 -3.42 31.61 22.56
N ASN A 267 -2.32 32.33 22.76
CA ASN A 267 -2.10 33.66 22.16
C ASN A 267 -0.87 33.77 21.24
N SER A 268 -0.55 32.72 20.48
CA SER A 268 0.47 32.85 19.44
C SER A 268 0.05 32.06 18.19
N LEU A 269 -0.84 32.68 17.45
CA LEU A 269 -1.06 32.46 16.01
C LEU A 269 -1.05 33.80 15.31
#